data_c77e880832ab103764c336e5b0f072dc
#
_entry.id   c77e880832ab103764c336e5b0f072dc
#
_cell.length_a   1.000
_cell.length_b   1.000
_cell.length_c   1.000
_cell.angle_alpha   90.00
_cell.angle_beta   90.00
_cell.angle_gamma   90.00
#
_symmetry.space_group_name_H-M   'P 1'
#
loop_
_entity.id
_entity.type
_entity.pdbx_description
1 polymer ?
#
loop_
_entity_poly.entity_id
_entity_poly.type
_entity_poly.pdbx_seq_one_letter_code
_entity_poly.pdbx_strand_id
1 'polypeptide(L)'
;MLAFTIPDTRHFMALLLKGDAFDDFAFRQGEISAFAYVSIDGKRDLDYYDETITEPWCSWSEIKPLVFQAVKGKKTPKNMKLVLSLSQEKTASFPNTKALFWNLLFREDTLLCTLSAAQESFSLDKTHEAQWESWVLDFCQQHGIAIQKEN
;
A
#
# COMPACT_ATOMS: atom_id res chain seq x y z
N MET A 1 -13.45 8.01 6.75
CA MET A 1 -12.28 7.24 6.30
C MET A 1 -12.10 6.00 7.15
N LEU A 2 -11.85 4.86 6.55
CA LEU A 2 -11.73 3.61 7.29
C LEU A 2 -10.31 3.43 7.85
N ALA A 3 -10.23 3.05 9.12
CA ALA A 3 -9.00 2.64 9.75
C ALA A 3 -9.24 1.26 10.39
N PHE A 4 -8.25 0.38 10.27
CA PHE A 4 -8.36 -0.96 10.84
C PHE A 4 -6.98 -1.51 11.16
N THR A 5 -6.92 -2.45 12.09
CA THR A 5 -5.69 -3.17 12.38
C THR A 5 -5.76 -4.57 11.77
N ILE A 6 -4.60 -5.14 11.54
CA ILE A 6 -4.47 -6.52 11.07
C ILE A 6 -3.83 -7.32 12.20
N PRO A 7 -4.63 -8.12 12.94
CA PRO A 7 -4.10 -8.85 14.11
C PRO A 7 -3.00 -9.85 13.75
N ASP A 8 -3.14 -10.55 12.63
CA ASP A 8 -2.12 -11.52 12.20
C ASP A 8 -1.11 -10.83 11.27
N THR A 9 -0.20 -10.08 11.89
CA THR A 9 0.82 -9.33 11.16
C THR A 9 1.75 -10.25 10.38
N ARG A 10 2.08 -11.42 10.93
CA ARG A 10 2.97 -12.37 10.27
C ARG A 10 2.39 -12.86 8.96
N HIS A 11 1.11 -13.24 8.96
CA HIS A 11 0.42 -13.69 7.76
C HIS A 11 0.38 -12.58 6.71
N PHE A 12 0.02 -11.38 7.13
CA PHE A 12 -0.04 -10.23 6.23
C PHE A 12 1.33 -9.92 5.61
N MET A 13 2.38 -9.89 6.44
CA MET A 13 3.72 -9.60 5.95
C MET A 13 4.21 -10.68 4.98
N ALA A 14 3.83 -11.93 5.19
CA ALA A 14 4.15 -12.99 4.25
C ALA A 14 3.46 -12.78 2.90
N LEU A 15 2.18 -12.40 2.91
CA LEU A 15 1.48 -12.07 1.67
C LEU A 15 2.10 -10.87 0.95
N LEU A 16 2.46 -9.85 1.72
CA LEU A 16 3.02 -8.62 1.16
C LEU A 16 4.42 -8.84 0.56
N LEU A 17 5.29 -9.53 1.29
CA LEU A 17 6.71 -9.60 0.95
C LEU A 17 7.10 -10.87 0.18
N LYS A 18 6.35 -11.95 0.30
CA LYS A 18 6.67 -13.21 -0.35
C LYS A 18 5.61 -13.66 -1.35
N GLY A 19 4.37 -13.24 -1.16
CA GLY A 19 3.29 -13.55 -2.09
C GLY A 19 3.20 -12.54 -3.22
N ASP A 20 2.17 -12.68 -4.04
CA ASP A 20 1.95 -11.82 -5.22
C ASP A 20 0.66 -11.00 -5.14
N ALA A 21 -0.07 -11.08 -4.02
CA ALA A 21 -1.38 -10.44 -3.90
C ALA A 21 -1.33 -8.92 -4.09
N PHE A 22 -0.24 -8.29 -3.69
CA PHE A 22 -0.09 -6.83 -3.76
C PHE A 22 0.73 -6.35 -4.95
N ASP A 23 1.17 -7.25 -5.83
CA ASP A 23 2.15 -6.92 -6.87
C ASP A 23 1.68 -5.86 -7.85
N ASP A 24 0.38 -5.76 -8.10
CA ASP A 24 -0.18 -4.77 -9.04
C ASP A 24 -0.43 -3.40 -8.42
N PHE A 25 -0.31 -3.28 -7.11
CA PHE A 25 -0.43 -1.97 -6.47
C PHE A 25 0.74 -1.08 -6.88
N ALA A 26 0.48 0.21 -6.99
CA ALA A 26 1.55 1.20 -7.13
C ALA A 26 2.16 1.47 -5.76
N PHE A 27 3.46 1.67 -5.73
CA PHE A 27 4.18 2.02 -4.50
C PHE A 27 4.47 3.51 -4.52
N ARG A 28 4.01 4.23 -3.49
CA ARG A 28 4.20 5.67 -3.40
C ARG A 28 5.44 6.05 -2.61
N GLN A 29 5.56 5.52 -1.41
CA GLN A 29 6.72 5.79 -0.55
C GLN A 29 6.80 4.77 0.57
N GLY A 30 8.01 4.63 1.15
CA GLY A 30 8.23 3.77 2.29
C GLY A 30 9.33 4.29 3.18
N GLU A 31 9.18 4.06 4.48
CA GLU A 31 10.18 4.39 5.49
C GLU A 31 10.28 3.20 6.43
N ILE A 32 11.50 2.72 6.65
CA ILE A 32 11.74 1.53 7.46
C ILE A 32 12.87 1.84 8.45
N SER A 33 12.58 1.68 9.75
CA SER A 33 13.59 1.76 10.80
C SER A 33 13.92 0.34 11.26
N ALA A 34 15.04 -0.18 10.79
CA ALA A 34 15.52 -1.52 11.10
C ALA A 34 16.98 -1.43 11.53
N PHE A 35 17.86 -2.26 10.96
CA PHE A 35 19.30 -2.12 11.22
C PHE A 35 19.83 -0.76 10.72
N ALA A 36 19.14 -0.16 9.78
CA ALA A 36 19.39 1.18 9.29
C ALA A 36 18.05 1.84 8.99
N TYR A 37 18.03 3.15 8.89
CA TYR A 37 16.84 3.86 8.41
C TYR A 37 16.87 3.88 6.89
N VAL A 38 15.82 3.35 6.28
CA VAL A 38 15.71 3.24 4.82
C VAL A 38 14.48 4.03 4.38
N SER A 39 14.68 4.91 3.39
CA SER A 39 13.59 5.67 2.79
C SER A 39 13.56 5.38 1.30
N ILE A 40 12.38 5.08 0.76
CA ILE A 40 12.21 4.74 -0.65
C ILE A 40 11.12 5.63 -1.23
N ASP A 41 11.47 6.36 -2.29
CA ASP A 41 10.51 7.14 -3.08
C ASP A 41 10.07 6.27 -4.26
N GLY A 42 8.78 6.07 -4.40
CA GLY A 42 8.24 5.21 -5.46
C GLY A 42 8.12 5.87 -6.82
N LYS A 43 8.42 7.16 -6.93
CA LYS A 43 8.30 7.85 -8.21
C LYS A 43 9.35 7.32 -9.20
N ARG A 44 8.88 6.91 -10.38
CA ARG A 44 9.79 6.40 -11.41
C ARG A 44 10.66 7.52 -11.97
N ASP A 45 11.92 7.19 -12.20
CA ASP A 45 12.83 8.01 -13.00
C ASP A 45 12.66 7.55 -14.45
N LEU A 46 11.86 8.30 -15.21
CA LEU A 46 11.49 7.91 -16.56
C LEU A 46 12.69 7.83 -17.51
N ASP A 47 13.76 8.55 -17.21
CA ASP A 47 14.98 8.51 -18.01
C ASP A 47 15.75 7.20 -17.88
N TYR A 48 15.48 6.43 -16.84
CA TYR A 48 16.12 5.14 -16.62
C TYR A 48 15.67 4.08 -17.62
N TYR A 49 14.44 4.21 -18.13
CA TYR A 49 13.81 3.18 -18.97
C TYR A 49 14.12 3.43 -20.44
N ASP A 50 14.39 2.35 -21.18
CA ASP A 50 14.60 2.40 -22.63
C ASP A 50 13.31 2.57 -23.41
N GLU A 51 12.20 2.18 -22.82
CA GLU A 51 10.87 2.23 -23.43
C GLU A 51 10.05 3.39 -22.84
N THR A 52 8.97 3.74 -23.54
CA THR A 52 8.05 4.76 -23.02
C THR A 52 7.20 4.18 -21.90
N ILE A 53 7.31 4.77 -20.72
CA ILE A 53 6.57 4.37 -19.53
C ILE A 53 5.53 5.46 -19.24
N THR A 54 4.27 5.05 -19.06
CA THR A 54 3.18 5.98 -18.76
C THR A 54 2.80 6.01 -17.28
N GLU A 55 3.04 4.88 -16.54
CA GLU A 55 2.75 4.82 -15.10
C GLU A 55 3.87 5.53 -14.33
N PRO A 56 3.56 6.63 -13.60
CA PRO A 56 4.60 7.41 -12.93
C PRO A 56 5.14 6.79 -11.64
N TRP A 57 4.51 5.73 -11.13
CA TRP A 57 4.90 5.10 -9.88
C TRP A 57 5.38 3.68 -10.11
N CYS A 58 6.42 3.28 -9.38
CA CYS A 58 6.87 1.88 -9.41
C CYS A 58 5.76 0.98 -8.90
N SER A 59 5.69 -0.24 -9.43
CA SER A 59 4.78 -1.25 -8.88
C SER A 59 5.38 -1.83 -7.60
N TRP A 60 4.52 -2.39 -6.75
CA TRP A 60 4.99 -3.08 -5.56
C TRP A 60 5.92 -4.23 -5.92
N SER A 61 5.65 -4.94 -7.02
CA SER A 61 6.52 -6.04 -7.47
C SER A 61 7.95 -5.58 -7.73
N GLU A 62 8.14 -4.35 -8.21
CA GLU A 62 9.48 -3.80 -8.44
C GLU A 62 10.18 -3.41 -7.15
N ILE A 63 9.43 -2.87 -6.18
CA ILE A 63 9.99 -2.36 -4.92
C ILE A 63 10.12 -3.45 -3.86
N LYS A 64 9.28 -4.47 -3.92
CA LYS A 64 9.21 -5.53 -2.92
C LYS A 64 10.57 -6.12 -2.52
N PRO A 65 11.48 -6.43 -3.48
CA PRO A 65 12.79 -6.97 -3.09
C PRO A 65 13.60 -6.03 -2.20
N LEU A 66 13.50 -4.71 -2.43
CA LEU A 66 14.23 -3.73 -1.62
C LEU A 66 13.70 -3.70 -0.20
N VAL A 67 12.37 -3.72 -0.04
CA VAL A 67 11.76 -3.73 1.28
C VAL A 67 12.08 -5.03 2.00
N PHE A 68 12.01 -6.16 1.29
CA PHE A 68 12.32 -7.45 1.87
C PHE A 68 13.76 -7.48 2.41
N GLN A 69 14.73 -6.96 1.66
CA GLN A 69 16.12 -6.90 2.10
C GLN A 69 16.27 -6.02 3.36
N ALA A 70 15.49 -4.94 3.45
CA ALA A 70 15.56 -4.04 4.60
C ALA A 70 14.96 -4.66 5.87
N VAL A 71 13.94 -5.53 5.74
CA VAL A 71 13.23 -6.06 6.90
C VAL A 71 13.63 -7.48 7.29
N LYS A 72 14.29 -8.21 6.38
CA LYS A 72 14.67 -9.59 6.67
C LYS A 72 15.70 -9.65 7.80
N GLY A 73 15.68 -10.71 8.57
CA GLY A 73 16.62 -10.90 9.65
C GLY A 73 15.95 -11.49 10.88
N LYS A 74 16.72 -11.65 11.93
CA LYS A 74 16.23 -12.27 13.17
C LYS A 74 15.42 -11.30 14.01
N LYS A 75 15.62 -9.99 13.81
CA LYS A 75 14.97 -8.96 14.62
C LYS A 75 14.00 -8.18 13.73
N THR A 76 12.77 -8.01 14.21
CA THR A 76 11.77 -7.26 13.49
C THR A 76 12.14 -5.78 13.42
N PRO A 77 11.75 -5.07 12.35
CA PRO A 77 11.95 -3.62 12.29
C PRO A 77 11.27 -2.92 13.45
N LYS A 78 11.84 -1.81 13.89
CA LYS A 78 11.24 -0.97 14.92
C LYS A 78 9.95 -0.33 14.41
N ASN A 79 10.02 0.27 13.23
CA ASN A 79 8.89 0.90 12.56
C ASN A 79 8.95 0.63 11.07
N MET A 80 7.78 0.61 10.43
CA MET A 80 7.71 0.59 8.97
C MET A 80 6.45 1.30 8.53
N LYS A 81 6.58 2.24 7.60
CA LYS A 81 5.47 2.93 6.99
C LYS A 81 5.55 2.75 5.50
N LEU A 82 4.50 2.20 4.91
CA LEU A 82 4.40 2.02 3.46
C LEU A 82 3.11 2.65 2.97
N VAL A 83 3.18 3.33 1.83
CA VAL A 83 2.01 3.89 1.18
C VAL A 83 1.88 3.25 -0.19
N LEU A 84 0.83 2.45 -0.33
CA LEU A 84 0.47 1.84 -1.60
C LEU A 84 -0.72 2.58 -2.18
N SER A 85 -0.90 2.50 -3.49
CA SER A 85 -2.11 3.01 -4.11
C SER A 85 -2.60 2.01 -5.15
N LEU A 86 -3.91 2.04 -5.40
CA LEU A 86 -4.48 1.18 -6.43
C LEU A 86 -3.90 1.62 -7.78
N SER A 87 -3.70 0.66 -8.69
CA SER A 87 -3.14 0.96 -10.00
C SER A 87 -4.01 1.99 -10.72
N GLN A 88 -3.39 2.75 -11.61
CA GLN A 88 -4.07 3.79 -12.38
C GLN A 88 -5.23 3.20 -13.18
N GLU A 89 -5.01 2.03 -13.78
CA GLU A 89 -6.03 1.33 -14.55
C GLU A 89 -7.27 1.01 -13.71
N LYS A 90 -7.07 0.45 -12.52
CA LYS A 90 -8.19 0.09 -11.62
C LYS A 90 -8.85 1.31 -11.02
N THR A 91 -8.08 2.35 -10.74
CA THR A 91 -8.59 3.60 -10.16
C THR A 91 -9.55 4.30 -11.13
N ALA A 92 -9.36 4.13 -12.43
CA ALA A 92 -10.20 4.77 -13.45
C ALA A 92 -11.68 4.37 -13.36
N SER A 93 -12.00 3.24 -12.73
CA SER A 93 -13.39 2.81 -12.55
C SER A 93 -14.10 3.52 -11.38
N PHE A 94 -13.39 4.30 -10.58
CA PHE A 94 -13.98 5.02 -9.44
C PHE A 94 -14.32 6.45 -9.85
N PRO A 95 -15.52 6.97 -9.47
CA PRO A 95 -15.94 8.29 -9.92
C PRO A 95 -15.10 9.40 -9.26
N ASN A 96 -14.70 10.39 -10.06
CA ASN A 96 -14.01 11.60 -9.60
C ASN A 96 -12.79 11.29 -8.73
N THR A 97 -12.02 10.27 -9.09
CA THR A 97 -10.93 9.78 -8.26
C THR A 97 -9.60 9.89 -8.98
N LYS A 98 -8.66 10.61 -8.37
CA LYS A 98 -7.30 10.73 -8.86
C LYS A 98 -6.42 9.60 -8.33
N ALA A 99 -6.56 9.26 -7.05
CA ALA A 99 -5.77 8.21 -6.43
C ALA A 99 -6.48 7.63 -5.22
N LEU A 100 -6.22 6.35 -4.95
CA LEU A 100 -6.76 5.63 -3.79
C LEU A 100 -5.59 5.02 -3.04
N PHE A 101 -5.42 5.39 -1.78
CA PHE A 101 -4.25 5.03 -0.99
C PHE A 101 -4.58 4.01 0.09
N TRP A 102 -3.66 3.09 0.28
CA TRP A 102 -3.67 2.14 1.39
C TRP A 102 -2.39 2.40 2.18
N ASN A 103 -2.54 2.99 3.36
CA ASN A 103 -1.41 3.33 4.22
C ASN A 103 -1.21 2.23 5.24
N LEU A 104 0.02 1.72 5.32
CA LEU A 104 0.41 0.67 6.24
C LEU A 104 1.38 1.25 7.26
N LEU A 105 1.07 1.11 8.54
CA LEU A 105 1.95 1.56 9.60
C LEU A 105 2.18 0.41 10.59
N PHE A 106 3.39 -0.13 10.57
CA PHE A 106 3.82 -1.14 11.54
C PHE A 106 4.63 -0.47 12.64
N ARG A 107 4.18 -0.63 13.88
CA ARG A 107 4.83 -0.04 15.04
C ARG A 107 4.39 -0.81 16.28
N GLU A 108 5.37 -1.14 17.16
CA GLU A 108 5.11 -1.84 18.43
C GLU A 108 4.32 -3.13 18.20
N ASP A 109 4.73 -3.91 17.17
CA ASP A 109 4.12 -5.19 16.81
C ASP A 109 2.65 -5.08 16.37
N THR A 110 2.19 -3.87 16.07
CA THR A 110 0.82 -3.61 15.60
C THR A 110 0.88 -3.09 14.17
N LEU A 111 0.00 -3.61 13.32
CA LEU A 111 -0.13 -3.13 11.94
C LEU A 111 -1.45 -2.38 11.82
N LEU A 112 -1.34 -1.07 11.64
CA LEU A 112 -2.49 -0.19 11.43
C LEU A 112 -2.58 0.17 9.95
N CYS A 113 -3.77 0.02 9.40
CA CYS A 113 -4.07 0.41 8.04
C CYS A 113 -5.05 1.59 8.04
N THR A 114 -4.79 2.57 7.19
CA THR A 114 -5.75 3.63 6.94
C THR A 114 -5.93 3.78 5.43
N LEU A 115 -7.16 4.07 5.03
CA LEU A 115 -7.49 4.27 3.62
C LEU A 115 -7.75 5.75 3.38
N SER A 116 -7.24 6.26 2.27
CA SER A 116 -7.46 7.64 1.88
C SER A 116 -7.66 7.74 0.37
N ALA A 117 -8.18 8.86 -0.08
CA ALA A 117 -8.49 9.06 -1.50
C ALA A 117 -8.22 10.51 -1.87
N ALA A 118 -7.80 10.72 -3.11
CA ALA A 118 -7.65 12.04 -3.70
C ALA A 118 -8.65 12.18 -4.85
N GLN A 119 -9.38 13.31 -4.88
CA GLN A 119 -10.35 13.57 -5.93
C GLN A 119 -9.69 14.25 -7.14
N GLU A 120 -10.27 14.04 -8.32
CA GLU A 120 -9.88 14.77 -9.53
C GLU A 120 -10.24 16.25 -9.42
N SER A 121 -11.45 16.52 -8.91
CA SER A 121 -11.93 17.88 -8.67
C SER A 121 -12.69 17.88 -7.36
N PHE A 122 -12.74 19.04 -6.69
CA PHE A 122 -13.44 19.16 -5.41
C PHE A 122 -14.91 18.82 -5.56
N SER A 123 -15.43 17.98 -4.67
CA SER A 123 -16.84 17.60 -4.61
C SER A 123 -17.18 17.18 -3.18
N LEU A 124 -18.42 17.43 -2.79
CA LEU A 124 -18.95 16.95 -1.51
C LEU A 124 -19.41 15.49 -1.59
N ASP A 125 -19.52 14.95 -2.81
CA ASP A 125 -19.88 13.56 -3.02
C ASP A 125 -18.68 12.66 -2.67
N LYS A 126 -18.88 11.77 -1.68
CA LYS A 126 -17.84 10.87 -1.18
C LYS A 126 -18.08 9.41 -1.57
N THR A 127 -18.84 9.17 -2.63
CA THR A 127 -19.15 7.82 -3.11
C THR A 127 -17.88 7.00 -3.34
N HIS A 128 -16.84 7.62 -3.91
CA HIS A 128 -15.58 6.94 -4.19
C HIS A 128 -14.91 6.40 -2.92
N GLU A 129 -15.05 7.10 -1.79
CA GLU A 129 -14.46 6.64 -0.53
C GLU A 129 -15.15 5.36 -0.04
N ALA A 130 -16.48 5.33 -0.08
CA ALA A 130 -17.23 4.13 0.31
C ALA A 130 -16.92 2.96 -0.62
N GLN A 131 -16.79 3.22 -1.91
CA GLN A 131 -16.43 2.19 -2.88
C GLN A 131 -15.02 1.65 -2.63
N TRP A 132 -14.07 2.53 -2.30
CA TRP A 132 -12.71 2.13 -1.99
C TRP A 132 -12.66 1.25 -0.73
N GLU A 133 -13.36 1.65 0.32
CA GLU A 133 -13.44 0.86 1.54
C GLU A 133 -14.00 -0.53 1.25
N SER A 134 -15.07 -0.61 0.47
CA SER A 134 -15.67 -1.88 0.09
C SER A 134 -14.71 -2.74 -0.72
N TRP A 135 -13.98 -2.11 -1.64
CA TRP A 135 -12.99 -2.81 -2.46
C TRP A 135 -11.90 -3.45 -1.60
N VAL A 136 -11.39 -2.69 -0.62
CA VAL A 136 -10.33 -3.17 0.27
C VAL A 136 -10.83 -4.31 1.16
N LEU A 137 -12.05 -4.19 1.69
CA LEU A 137 -12.62 -5.25 2.52
C LEU A 137 -12.80 -6.53 1.73
N ASP A 138 -13.25 -6.43 0.49
CA ASP A 138 -13.38 -7.59 -0.40
C ASP A 138 -12.02 -8.21 -0.72
N PHE A 139 -11.03 -7.36 -0.97
CA PHE A 139 -9.66 -7.83 -1.22
C PHE A 139 -9.12 -8.60 -0.01
N CYS A 140 -9.30 -8.06 1.18
CA CYS A 140 -8.85 -8.73 2.41
C CYS A 140 -9.56 -10.08 2.58
N GLN A 141 -10.86 -10.13 2.33
CA GLN A 141 -11.61 -11.37 2.42
C GLN A 141 -11.11 -12.41 1.41
N GLN A 142 -10.86 -11.99 0.17
CA GLN A 142 -10.39 -12.89 -0.88
C GLN A 142 -9.01 -13.47 -0.55
N HIS A 143 -8.18 -12.74 0.14
CA HIS A 143 -6.82 -13.17 0.46
C HIS A 143 -6.66 -13.69 1.88
N GLY A 144 -7.77 -13.90 2.59
CA GLY A 144 -7.72 -14.47 3.93
C GLY A 144 -7.10 -13.56 4.98
N ILE A 145 -7.23 -12.25 4.79
CA ILE A 145 -6.69 -11.26 5.72
C ILE A 145 -7.80 -10.85 6.69
N ALA A 146 -7.68 -11.28 7.95
CA ALA A 146 -8.60 -10.85 8.99
C ALA A 146 -8.27 -9.43 9.42
N ILE A 147 -9.30 -8.62 9.61
CA ILE A 147 -9.13 -7.23 10.02
C ILE A 147 -9.97 -6.94 11.26
N GLN A 148 -9.57 -5.90 11.99
CA GLN A 148 -10.32 -5.39 13.12
C GLN A 148 -10.48 -3.89 12.94
N LYS A 149 -11.71 -3.46 12.70
CA LYS A 149 -11.99 -2.03 12.48
C LYS A 149 -11.72 -1.22 13.75
N GLU A 150 -11.12 -0.05 13.56
CA GLU A 150 -10.95 0.92 14.63
C GLU A 150 -12.22 1.74 14.79
N ASN A 151 -12.54 2.11 16.03
CA ASN A 151 -13.73 2.91 16.34
C ASN A 151 -13.38 4.39 16.46
#